data_b671e9a7b8959933415786b3b2e3b66b
#
_entry.id   b671e9a7b8959933415786b3b2e3b66b
#
_cell.length_a   1.000
_cell.length_b   1.000
_cell.length_c   1.000
_cell.angle_alpha   90.00
_cell.angle_beta   90.00
_cell.angle_gamma   90.00
#
_symmetry.space_group_name_H-M   'P 1'
#
loop_
_entity.id
_entity.type
_entity.pdbx_description
1 polymer ?
#
loop_
_entity_poly.entity_id
_entity_poly.type
_entity_poly.pdbx_seq_one_letter_code
_entity_poly.pdbx_strand_id
1 'polypeptide(L)'
;RPRGRGAVDKRQMLAQLKKSTSAGQDIAVTLWRPHWAYGAFPVRDLKDPKKAMGNAEVIYSFGRPGFEQDFPKVAQLVRNMAFDDNKLSDLEDTMFSADKYGGKNQEKAVEEWISRNNDWVDKLKTGQLAEK
;
A
#
# COMPACT_ATOMS: atom_id res chain seq x y z
N ARG A 1 26.58 18.47 -21.07
CA ARG A 1 25.18 18.02 -20.88
C ARG A 1 25.07 17.44 -19.49
N PRO A 2 24.20 17.93 -18.59
CA PRO A 2 24.02 17.29 -17.29
C PRO A 2 23.46 15.89 -17.55
N ARG A 3 24.13 14.88 -17.02
CA ARG A 3 23.60 13.51 -16.98
C ARG A 3 22.31 13.55 -16.19
N GLY A 4 21.20 13.16 -16.81
CA GLY A 4 19.92 13.02 -16.14
C GLY A 4 20.10 12.19 -14.87
N ARG A 5 19.57 12.65 -13.76
CA ARG A 5 19.46 11.87 -12.54
C ARG A 5 18.61 10.66 -12.90
N GLY A 6 19.27 9.51 -13.05
CA GLY A 6 18.58 8.26 -13.28
C GLY A 6 17.54 8.06 -12.20
N ALA A 7 16.36 7.55 -12.57
CA ALA A 7 15.38 7.14 -11.60
C ALA A 7 16.05 6.22 -10.58
N VAL A 8 16.10 6.64 -9.32
CA VAL A 8 16.64 5.82 -8.23
C VAL A 8 15.79 4.56 -8.21
N ASP A 9 16.41 3.40 -8.44
CA ASP A 9 15.71 2.12 -8.37
C ASP A 9 15.07 2.01 -6.98
N LYS A 10 13.74 1.80 -6.93
CA LYS A 10 12.98 1.65 -5.69
C LYS A 10 13.61 0.62 -4.75
N ARG A 11 14.23 -0.43 -5.30
CA ARG A 11 14.96 -1.44 -4.52
C ARG A 11 16.20 -0.86 -3.83
N GLN A 12 16.92 0.06 -4.47
CA GLN A 12 18.09 0.71 -3.90
C GLN A 12 17.70 1.65 -2.75
N MET A 13 16.60 2.37 -2.88
CA MET A 13 16.05 3.24 -1.82
C MET A 13 15.70 2.42 -0.58
N LEU A 14 14.93 1.34 -0.74
CA LEU A 14 14.53 0.47 0.38
C LEU A 14 15.71 -0.24 1.03
N ALA A 15 16.71 -0.67 0.24
CA ALA A 15 17.93 -1.26 0.75
C ALA A 15 18.74 -0.26 1.58
N GLN A 16 18.82 1.00 1.14
CA GLN A 16 19.50 2.05 1.88
C GLN A 16 18.72 2.44 3.14
N LEU A 17 17.40 2.50 3.08
CA LEU A 17 16.53 2.72 4.24
C LEU A 17 16.81 1.66 5.31
N LYS A 18 16.74 0.38 4.93
CA LYS A 18 17.05 -0.74 5.83
C LYS A 18 18.44 -0.63 6.45
N LYS A 19 19.48 -0.34 5.63
CA LYS A 19 20.85 -0.20 6.10
C LYS A 19 20.98 0.92 7.14
N SER A 20 20.43 2.10 6.86
CA SER A 20 20.55 3.26 7.75
C SER A 20 19.78 3.05 9.05
N THR A 21 18.52 2.56 8.98
CA THR A 21 17.71 2.29 10.18
C THR A 21 18.34 1.21 11.08
N SER A 22 18.91 0.15 10.49
CA SER A 22 19.63 -0.89 11.26
C SER A 22 20.92 -0.39 11.90
N ALA A 23 21.54 0.65 11.33
CA ALA A 23 22.73 1.28 11.88
C ALA A 23 22.44 2.45 12.85
N GLY A 24 21.17 2.75 13.11
CA GLY A 24 20.74 3.91 13.92
C GLY A 24 21.10 5.26 13.29
N GLN A 25 21.25 5.30 11.97
CA GLN A 25 21.61 6.51 11.23
C GLN A 25 20.36 7.20 10.67
N ASP A 26 20.37 8.53 10.76
CA ASP A 26 19.31 9.33 10.15
C ASP A 26 19.35 9.22 8.62
N ILE A 27 18.17 9.12 8.02
CA ILE A 27 17.99 9.09 6.58
C ILE A 27 16.65 9.76 6.20
N ALA A 28 16.63 10.49 5.10
CA ALA A 28 15.43 10.98 4.47
C ALA A 28 15.26 10.31 3.10
N VAL A 29 14.07 9.78 2.84
CA VAL A 29 13.71 9.10 1.58
C VAL A 29 12.38 9.60 1.09
N THR A 30 12.15 9.51 -0.22
CA THR A 30 10.81 9.71 -0.78
C THR A 30 10.04 8.40 -0.69
N LEU A 31 8.88 8.45 -0.04
CA LEU A 31 7.99 7.32 0.14
C LEU A 31 6.55 7.83 -0.06
N TRP A 32 5.62 6.95 -0.29
CA TRP A 32 4.19 7.27 -0.46
C TRP A 32 3.35 6.41 0.47
N ARG A 33 2.14 6.86 0.74
CA ARG A 33 1.12 6.05 1.43
C ARG A 33 0.05 5.61 0.43
N PRO A 34 -0.45 4.40 0.56
CA PRO A 34 0.02 3.33 1.48
C PRO A 34 1.31 2.67 0.99
N HIS A 35 2.14 2.18 1.91
CA HIS A 35 3.35 1.41 1.59
C HIS A 35 3.78 0.57 2.80
N TRP A 36 4.13 -0.70 2.57
CA TRP A 36 4.54 -1.64 3.61
C TRP A 36 5.74 -1.17 4.48
N ALA A 37 6.60 -0.33 3.93
CA ALA A 37 7.75 0.19 4.66
C ALA A 37 7.38 0.98 5.93
N TYR A 38 6.17 1.54 6.01
CA TYR A 38 5.69 2.21 7.23
C TYR A 38 5.41 1.23 8.38
N GLY A 39 5.10 -0.03 8.08
CA GLY A 39 4.99 -1.10 9.08
C GLY A 39 6.34 -1.73 9.43
N ALA A 40 7.25 -1.84 8.44
CA ALA A 40 8.51 -2.56 8.58
C ALA A 40 9.67 -1.74 9.14
N PHE A 41 9.63 -0.39 9.04
CA PHE A 41 10.70 0.50 9.48
C PHE A 41 10.17 1.63 10.38
N PRO A 42 10.97 2.14 11.31
CA PRO A 42 10.61 3.25 12.18
C PRO A 42 10.69 4.59 11.43
N VAL A 43 9.86 4.76 10.42
CA VAL A 43 9.79 5.96 9.60
C VAL A 43 8.64 6.87 10.03
N ARG A 44 8.80 8.17 9.80
CA ARG A 44 7.78 9.18 10.02
C ARG A 44 7.72 10.16 8.86
N ASP A 45 6.54 10.70 8.59
CA ASP A 45 6.39 11.74 7.58
C ASP A 45 7.05 13.05 8.04
N LEU A 46 7.73 13.72 7.12
CA LEU A 46 8.18 15.09 7.29
C LEU A 46 7.07 16.06 6.90
N LYS A 47 6.96 17.17 7.61
CA LYS A 47 6.01 18.22 7.27
C LYS A 47 6.40 18.86 5.94
N ASP A 48 5.45 18.99 5.03
CA ASP A 48 5.59 19.70 3.75
C ASP A 48 4.68 20.94 3.71
N PRO A 49 5.06 22.02 4.41
CA PRO A 49 4.21 23.21 4.53
C PRO A 49 4.02 23.95 3.20
N LYS A 50 4.91 23.73 2.24
CA LYS A 50 4.85 24.34 0.90
C LYS A 50 4.16 23.47 -0.14
N LYS A 51 3.70 22.26 0.26
CA LYS A 51 3.10 21.28 -0.64
C LYS A 51 3.96 20.96 -1.87
N ALA A 52 5.29 20.90 -1.69
CA ALA A 52 6.23 20.62 -2.75
C ALA A 52 6.08 19.19 -3.31
N MET A 53 5.52 18.27 -2.51
CA MET A 53 5.22 16.88 -2.89
C MET A 53 3.81 16.71 -3.48
N GLY A 54 3.03 17.79 -3.61
CA GLY A 54 1.67 17.76 -4.12
C GLY A 54 0.61 17.53 -3.02
N ASN A 55 -0.61 17.19 -3.47
CA ASN A 55 -1.71 16.82 -2.58
C ASN A 55 -1.80 15.30 -2.47
N ALA A 56 -2.60 14.82 -1.49
CA ALA A 56 -2.93 13.41 -1.40
C ALA A 56 -3.61 12.91 -2.68
N GLU A 57 -3.22 11.75 -3.13
CA GLU A 57 -3.78 11.07 -4.30
C GLU A 57 -4.76 9.99 -3.84
N VAL A 58 -5.70 9.63 -4.72
CA VAL A 58 -6.68 8.58 -4.48
C VAL A 58 -6.43 7.44 -5.47
N ILE A 59 -6.46 6.21 -4.98
CA ILE A 59 -6.35 5.01 -5.80
C ILE A 59 -7.76 4.62 -6.26
N TYR A 60 -7.94 4.46 -7.56
CA TYR A 60 -9.21 4.08 -8.16
C TYR A 60 -9.13 2.70 -8.79
N SER A 61 -10.21 1.95 -8.67
CA SER A 61 -10.42 0.73 -9.46
C SER A 61 -11.03 1.08 -10.82
N PHE A 62 -10.53 0.44 -11.88
CA PHE A 62 -11.00 0.64 -13.24
C PHE A 62 -11.54 -0.67 -13.81
N GLY A 63 -12.67 -0.60 -14.49
CA GLY A 63 -13.26 -1.68 -15.27
C GLY A 63 -13.35 -1.30 -16.75
N ARG A 64 -13.46 -2.30 -17.63
CA ARG A 64 -13.79 -2.06 -19.04
C ARG A 64 -15.20 -1.48 -19.18
N PRO A 65 -15.50 -0.76 -20.29
CA PRO A 65 -16.89 -0.39 -20.59
C PRO A 65 -17.82 -1.61 -20.58
N GLY A 66 -19.01 -1.47 -20.00
CA GLY A 66 -19.97 -2.55 -19.87
C GLY A 66 -19.72 -3.53 -18.71
N PHE A 67 -18.63 -3.38 -17.92
CA PHE A 67 -18.30 -4.31 -16.83
C PHE A 67 -19.41 -4.41 -15.78
N GLU A 68 -20.04 -3.30 -15.43
CA GLU A 68 -21.11 -3.27 -14.41
C GLU A 68 -22.38 -3.98 -14.88
N GLN A 69 -22.68 -3.90 -16.17
CA GLN A 69 -23.83 -4.59 -16.77
C GLN A 69 -23.59 -6.10 -16.85
N ASP A 70 -22.37 -6.51 -17.23
CA ASP A 70 -22.03 -7.92 -17.40
C ASP A 70 -21.85 -8.63 -16.03
N PHE A 71 -21.30 -7.91 -15.04
CA PHE A 71 -20.94 -8.46 -13.72
C PHE A 71 -21.41 -7.60 -12.55
N PRO A 72 -22.72 -7.36 -12.38
CA PRO A 72 -23.22 -6.37 -11.41
C PRO A 72 -22.81 -6.69 -9.96
N LYS A 73 -22.81 -7.97 -9.57
CA LYS A 73 -22.39 -8.38 -8.22
C LYS A 73 -20.91 -8.16 -7.96
N VAL A 74 -20.07 -8.42 -8.97
CA VAL A 74 -18.61 -8.20 -8.86
C VAL A 74 -18.31 -6.71 -8.84
N ALA A 75 -18.98 -5.92 -9.66
CA ALA A 75 -18.84 -4.47 -9.68
C ALA A 75 -19.23 -3.87 -8.32
N GLN A 76 -20.31 -4.37 -7.70
CA GLN A 76 -20.71 -3.94 -6.36
C GLN A 76 -19.67 -4.32 -5.31
N LEU A 77 -19.09 -5.52 -5.35
CA LEU A 77 -18.03 -5.95 -4.44
C LEU A 77 -16.79 -5.05 -4.58
N VAL A 78 -16.38 -4.73 -5.81
CA VAL A 78 -15.25 -3.83 -6.07
C VAL A 78 -15.51 -2.41 -5.55
N ARG A 79 -16.74 -1.88 -5.71
CA ARG A 79 -17.10 -0.58 -5.12
C ARG A 79 -17.07 -0.59 -3.59
N ASN A 80 -17.45 -1.70 -2.97
CA ASN A 80 -17.44 -1.84 -1.52
C ASN A 80 -16.01 -1.99 -0.96
N MET A 81 -15.02 -2.35 -1.81
CA MET A 81 -13.64 -2.57 -1.41
C MET A 81 -12.94 -1.23 -1.16
N ALA A 82 -13.10 -0.69 0.04
CA ALA A 82 -12.46 0.53 0.48
C ALA A 82 -11.37 0.21 1.53
N PHE A 83 -10.13 0.54 1.21
CA PHE A 83 -9.00 0.45 2.13
C PHE A 83 -8.67 1.83 2.68
N ASP A 84 -8.39 1.92 3.97
CA ASP A 84 -7.61 3.01 4.52
C ASP A 84 -6.10 2.71 4.41
N ASP A 85 -5.28 3.73 4.63
CA ASP A 85 -3.82 3.62 4.52
C ASP A 85 -3.23 2.55 5.45
N ASN A 86 -3.76 2.42 6.66
CA ASN A 86 -3.26 1.47 7.64
C ASN A 86 -3.58 0.03 7.22
N LYS A 87 -4.81 -0.19 6.78
CA LYS A 87 -5.29 -1.52 6.38
C LYS A 87 -4.56 -2.01 5.13
N LEU A 88 -4.35 -1.13 4.15
CA LEU A 88 -3.62 -1.49 2.94
C LEU A 88 -2.11 -1.68 3.22
N SER A 89 -1.51 -0.82 4.05
CA SER A 89 -0.12 -0.99 4.47
C SER A 89 0.12 -2.29 5.25
N ASP A 90 -0.83 -2.73 6.09
CA ASP A 90 -0.75 -4.00 6.81
C ASP A 90 -0.84 -5.21 5.86
N LEU A 91 -1.71 -5.14 4.85
CA LEU A 91 -1.77 -6.17 3.80
C LEU A 91 -0.45 -6.23 3.02
N GLU A 92 0.05 -5.09 2.57
CA GLU A 92 1.32 -5.00 1.85
C GLU A 92 2.51 -5.48 2.70
N ASP A 93 2.54 -5.15 3.98
CA ASP A 93 3.57 -5.60 4.90
C ASP A 93 3.53 -7.13 5.05
N THR A 94 2.34 -7.72 5.15
CA THR A 94 2.18 -9.17 5.15
C THR A 94 2.73 -9.78 3.87
N MET A 95 2.45 -9.20 2.70
CA MET A 95 2.86 -9.74 1.41
C MET A 95 4.34 -9.54 1.09
N PHE A 96 4.92 -8.40 1.43
CA PHE A 96 6.20 -7.95 0.86
C PHE A 96 7.35 -7.84 1.85
N SER A 97 7.11 -7.75 3.16
CA SER A 97 8.18 -7.70 4.15
C SER A 97 9.01 -8.98 4.14
N ALA A 98 10.33 -8.81 4.24
CA ALA A 98 11.29 -9.91 4.09
C ALA A 98 11.22 -10.97 5.21
N ASP A 99 10.75 -10.57 6.38
CA ASP A 99 10.52 -11.42 7.56
C ASP A 99 9.15 -12.13 7.53
N LYS A 100 8.32 -11.83 6.52
CA LYS A 100 7.03 -12.47 6.27
C LYS A 100 7.09 -13.25 4.95
N TYR A 101 6.27 -12.90 3.97
CA TYR A 101 6.22 -13.63 2.70
C TYR A 101 7.26 -13.15 1.66
N GLY A 102 7.85 -11.96 1.82
CA GLY A 102 8.90 -11.44 0.95
C GLY A 102 8.52 -11.34 -0.54
N GLY A 103 7.24 -11.12 -0.83
CA GLY A 103 6.70 -11.07 -2.19
C GLY A 103 6.45 -12.45 -2.82
N LYS A 104 6.57 -13.53 -2.05
CA LYS A 104 6.32 -14.92 -2.48
C LYS A 104 5.01 -15.44 -1.89
N ASN A 105 4.42 -16.46 -2.53
CA ASN A 105 3.19 -17.10 -2.03
C ASN A 105 2.09 -16.09 -1.67
N GLN A 106 1.83 -15.14 -2.55
CA GLN A 106 0.92 -14.03 -2.31
C GLN A 106 -0.49 -14.48 -1.91
N GLU A 107 -0.99 -15.58 -2.47
CA GLU A 107 -2.29 -16.15 -2.09
C GLU A 107 -2.33 -16.50 -0.59
N LYS A 108 -1.31 -17.22 -0.09
CA LYS A 108 -1.22 -17.54 1.34
C LYS A 108 -1.08 -16.31 2.22
N ALA A 109 -0.33 -15.30 1.76
CA ALA A 109 -0.20 -14.04 2.48
C ALA A 109 -1.56 -13.33 2.62
N VAL A 110 -2.36 -13.32 1.55
CA VAL A 110 -3.72 -12.77 1.56
C VAL A 110 -4.66 -13.59 2.43
N GLU A 111 -4.62 -14.92 2.36
CA GLU A 111 -5.41 -15.81 3.22
C GLU A 111 -5.11 -15.58 4.70
N GLU A 112 -3.83 -15.48 5.07
CA GLU A 112 -3.41 -15.16 6.44
C GLU A 112 -3.90 -13.78 6.87
N TRP A 113 -3.77 -12.78 6.00
CA TRP A 113 -4.25 -11.43 6.28
C TRP A 113 -5.79 -11.42 6.47
N ILE A 114 -6.55 -12.11 5.61
CA ILE A 114 -8.00 -12.26 5.72
C ILE A 114 -8.37 -12.87 7.07
N SER A 115 -7.68 -13.95 7.49
CA SER A 115 -7.98 -14.64 8.76
C SER A 115 -7.82 -13.74 9.98
N ARG A 116 -6.92 -12.76 9.91
CA ARG A 116 -6.71 -11.75 10.97
C ARG A 116 -7.63 -10.52 10.85
N ASN A 117 -8.34 -10.38 9.73
CA ASN A 117 -9.16 -9.22 9.41
C ASN A 117 -10.61 -9.60 9.03
N ASN A 118 -11.17 -10.63 9.70
CA ASN A 118 -12.51 -11.14 9.40
C ASN A 118 -13.59 -10.05 9.45
N ASP A 119 -13.53 -9.15 10.42
CA ASP A 119 -14.49 -8.03 10.54
C ASP A 119 -14.47 -7.11 9.32
N TRP A 120 -13.29 -6.85 8.76
CA TRP A 120 -13.15 -6.06 7.55
C TRP A 120 -13.74 -6.79 6.34
N VAL A 121 -13.47 -8.10 6.23
CA VAL A 121 -13.99 -8.96 5.15
C VAL A 121 -15.53 -9.03 5.21
N ASP A 122 -16.11 -9.12 6.40
CA ASP A 122 -17.56 -9.13 6.55
C ASP A 122 -18.18 -7.78 6.19
N LYS A 123 -17.55 -6.67 6.55
CA LYS A 123 -17.97 -5.33 6.10
C LYS A 123 -17.83 -5.15 4.59
N LEU A 124 -16.78 -5.72 3.95
CA LEU A 124 -16.65 -5.75 2.51
C LEU A 124 -17.84 -6.47 1.85
N LYS A 125 -18.19 -7.67 2.33
CA LYS A 125 -19.28 -8.48 1.79
C LYS A 125 -20.64 -7.81 1.95
N THR A 126 -20.86 -7.10 3.06
CA THR A 126 -22.12 -6.43 3.38
C THR A 126 -22.23 -5.01 2.82
N GLY A 127 -21.18 -4.47 2.21
CA GLY A 127 -21.16 -3.12 1.64
C GLY A 127 -20.87 -1.99 2.63
N GLN A 128 -20.66 -2.30 3.90
CA GLN A 128 -20.44 -1.30 4.97
C GLN A 128 -19.12 -0.53 4.84
N LEU A 129 -18.17 -0.97 4.01
CA LEU A 129 -16.92 -0.25 3.76
C LEU A 129 -17.10 0.96 2.83
N ALA A 130 -18.14 0.95 1.99
CA ALA A 130 -18.45 2.03 1.04
C ALA A 130 -19.27 3.15 1.67
N GLU A 131 -19.79 2.97 2.86
CA GLU A 131 -20.59 3.94 3.62
C GLU A 131 -19.67 4.96 4.32
N LYS A 132 -19.06 5.89 3.53
CA LYS A 132 -18.29 7.02 4.08
C LYS A 132 -18.60 8.30 3.32
#